data_2ce7d7ddffc4d14301fea36a0ac74197
#
_entry.id   2ce7d7ddffc4d14301fea36a0ac74197
#
_cell.length_a   1.000
_cell.length_b   1.000
_cell.length_c   1.000
_cell.angle_alpha   90.00
_cell.angle_beta   90.00
_cell.angle_gamma   90.00
#
_symmetry.space_group_name_H-M   'P 1'
#
loop_
_entity.id
_entity.type
_entity.pdbx_description
1 polymer ?
#
loop_
_entity_poly.entity_id
_entity_poly.type
_entity_poly.pdbx_seq_one_letter_code
_entity_poly.pdbx_strand_id
1 'polypeptide(L)'
;MLTDARLKSLLASPPTERLELNDGTISGLLLRVGPRGRPTWTLRYTVSGQGGVTERGKRLAGRKFYRITLGEYPAVSLLKARALAANILTDADNGIDPIERLEKAATARRGTIAELAEEFLENHCRGRLQSAGKAEWIMRDYVIPRFGNHAPKQVTRRDVLALLDDLKRRSSKTATLDTRKWLSIMFNWALERELVDFNPVTGIRAPLKSKPRERVLSLDEARAVWKAARAEPYPSGTLICLLMLTGARLREIGNAKIGWLDRANACLDIPGEAYKTGDPTIIPLIPQAMAIMEKIPKPPNGEFLISSNGGRRPVWTATPEALARIRSGAETELGRKIDHWTIHDLRRTAATHMARLGVDEIVVERVLGHRIGGVKAVYNRYRYIEEKRAALQLWAKELLGKDSAAARRSPEQPRKVQAGVDPEVYASSDELVS
;
A
#
# COMPACT_ATOMS: atom_id res chain seq x y z
N MET A 1 -12.22 -51.85 -4.43
CA MET A 1 -11.24 -51.02 -3.74
C MET A 1 -10.76 -49.98 -4.73
N LEU A 2 -10.75 -48.69 -4.39
CA LEU A 2 -10.21 -47.66 -5.21
C LEU A 2 -8.67 -47.68 -5.15
N THR A 3 -8.03 -47.41 -6.32
CA THR A 3 -6.58 -47.30 -6.47
C THR A 3 -6.25 -46.01 -7.21
N ASP A 4 -5.06 -45.47 -7.02
CA ASP A 4 -4.62 -44.26 -7.72
C ASP A 4 -4.60 -44.45 -9.26
N ALA A 5 -4.32 -45.65 -9.76
CA ALA A 5 -4.36 -45.95 -11.18
C ALA A 5 -5.80 -45.80 -11.73
N ARG A 6 -6.81 -46.29 -11.00
CA ARG A 6 -8.22 -46.17 -11.38
C ARG A 6 -8.68 -44.69 -11.30
N LEU A 7 -8.20 -43.92 -10.36
CA LEU A 7 -8.53 -42.50 -10.23
C LEU A 7 -7.94 -41.70 -11.40
N LYS A 8 -6.71 -41.97 -11.80
CA LYS A 8 -6.08 -41.34 -12.98
C LYS A 8 -6.81 -41.67 -14.28
N SER A 9 -7.25 -42.91 -14.44
CA SER A 9 -8.04 -43.33 -15.60
C SER A 9 -9.40 -42.60 -15.68
N LEU A 10 -10.07 -42.40 -14.53
CA LEU A 10 -11.33 -41.64 -14.46
C LEU A 10 -11.17 -40.15 -14.78
N LEU A 11 -10.00 -39.56 -14.45
CA LEU A 11 -9.70 -38.17 -14.86
C LEU A 11 -9.42 -38.04 -16.36
N ALA A 12 -8.80 -39.06 -16.95
CA ALA A 12 -8.51 -39.06 -18.38
C ALA A 12 -9.77 -39.22 -19.24
N SER A 13 -10.80 -39.90 -18.71
CA SER A 13 -12.09 -40.12 -19.38
C SER A 13 -13.24 -39.89 -18.39
N PRO A 14 -13.65 -38.61 -18.19
CA PRO A 14 -14.73 -38.29 -17.25
C PRO A 14 -16.04 -38.94 -17.64
N PRO A 15 -16.85 -39.41 -16.67
CA PRO A 15 -18.16 -40.03 -16.95
C PRO A 15 -19.14 -39.01 -17.52
N THR A 16 -20.03 -39.44 -18.40
CA THR A 16 -21.10 -38.62 -18.97
C THR A 16 -22.22 -38.32 -17.96
N GLU A 17 -22.35 -39.14 -16.95
CA GLU A 17 -23.29 -38.96 -15.84
C GLU A 17 -22.57 -38.93 -14.50
N ARG A 18 -23.28 -38.53 -13.47
CA ARG A 18 -22.77 -38.50 -12.10
C ARG A 18 -22.46 -39.88 -11.58
N LEU A 19 -21.21 -40.16 -11.28
CA LEU A 19 -20.75 -41.45 -10.75
C LEU A 19 -20.39 -41.31 -9.26
N GLU A 20 -20.81 -42.24 -8.43
CA GLU A 20 -20.38 -42.40 -7.04
C GLU A 20 -19.66 -43.76 -6.89
N LEU A 21 -18.41 -43.70 -6.45
CA LEU A 21 -17.56 -44.88 -6.27
C LEU A 21 -17.20 -45.03 -4.80
N ASN A 22 -17.49 -46.19 -4.24
CA ASN A 22 -17.08 -46.57 -2.90
C ASN A 22 -15.58 -46.84 -2.85
N ASP A 23 -14.90 -46.40 -1.81
CA ASP A 23 -13.47 -46.66 -1.61
C ASP A 23 -13.18 -48.15 -1.44
N GLY A 24 -14.04 -48.87 -0.71
CA GLY A 24 -13.92 -50.30 -0.44
C GLY A 24 -12.91 -50.62 0.69
N THR A 25 -12.18 -49.63 1.21
CA THR A 25 -11.28 -49.78 2.36
C THR A 25 -11.86 -49.09 3.61
N ILE A 26 -12.35 -47.86 3.44
CA ILE A 26 -12.98 -47.08 4.51
C ILE A 26 -14.51 -47.09 4.27
N SER A 27 -15.24 -47.58 5.24
CA SER A 27 -16.71 -47.60 5.18
C SER A 27 -17.27 -46.18 5.07
N GLY A 28 -18.18 -45.96 4.12
CA GLY A 28 -18.79 -44.67 3.89
C GLY A 28 -17.98 -43.66 3.11
N LEU A 29 -16.68 -43.92 2.81
CA LEU A 29 -15.86 -43.06 1.95
C LEU A 29 -16.23 -43.28 0.48
N LEU A 30 -16.59 -42.19 -0.21
CA LEU A 30 -17.07 -42.17 -1.57
C LEU A 30 -16.28 -41.13 -2.38
N LEU A 31 -15.97 -41.47 -3.63
CA LEU A 31 -15.56 -40.48 -4.64
C LEU A 31 -16.75 -40.20 -5.55
N ARG A 32 -17.10 -38.93 -5.68
CA ARG A 32 -18.16 -38.44 -6.57
C ARG A 32 -17.52 -37.75 -7.76
N VAL A 33 -17.84 -38.20 -8.96
CA VAL A 33 -17.35 -37.62 -10.20
C VAL A 33 -18.52 -37.13 -11.03
N GLY A 34 -18.55 -35.86 -11.35
CA GLY A 34 -19.56 -35.27 -12.22
C GLY A 34 -19.14 -35.21 -13.69
N PRO A 35 -20.06 -34.88 -14.63
CA PRO A 35 -19.77 -34.75 -16.05
C PRO A 35 -18.65 -33.72 -16.39
N ARG A 36 -18.40 -32.79 -15.49
CA ARG A 36 -17.33 -31.79 -15.63
C ARG A 36 -15.97 -32.29 -15.14
N GLY A 37 -15.85 -33.57 -14.76
CA GLY A 37 -14.56 -34.18 -14.42
C GLY A 37 -13.89 -33.71 -13.13
N ARG A 38 -14.63 -33.14 -12.15
CA ARG A 38 -14.13 -32.76 -10.84
C ARG A 38 -14.45 -33.78 -9.77
N PRO A 39 -13.55 -34.73 -9.47
CA PRO A 39 -13.80 -35.75 -8.46
C PRO A 39 -13.76 -35.15 -7.06
N THR A 40 -14.75 -35.41 -6.23
CA THR A 40 -14.90 -34.89 -4.88
C THR A 40 -15.02 -36.02 -3.88
N TRP A 41 -14.16 -36.02 -2.86
CA TRP A 41 -14.26 -36.97 -1.75
C TRP A 41 -15.39 -36.59 -0.80
N THR A 42 -16.23 -37.55 -0.47
CA THR A 42 -17.31 -37.41 0.52
C THR A 42 -17.31 -38.59 1.45
N LEU A 43 -17.64 -38.38 2.72
CA LEU A 43 -17.80 -39.42 3.72
C LEU A 43 -19.23 -39.43 4.23
N ARG A 44 -19.85 -40.63 4.28
CA ARG A 44 -21.12 -40.87 4.96
C ARG A 44 -20.81 -41.51 6.30
N TYR A 45 -21.40 -41.02 7.37
CA TYR A 45 -21.19 -41.54 8.72
C TYR A 45 -22.43 -41.36 9.59
N THR A 46 -22.47 -42.05 10.73
CA THR A 46 -23.46 -41.90 11.80
C THR A 46 -22.70 -41.62 13.10
N VAL A 47 -23.34 -40.89 14.02
CA VAL A 47 -22.70 -40.57 15.32
C VAL A 47 -23.19 -41.55 16.37
N SER A 48 -22.25 -42.16 17.08
CA SER A 48 -22.52 -43.12 18.16
C SER A 48 -23.21 -42.44 19.35
N GLY A 49 -24.22 -43.09 19.91
CA GLY A 49 -25.00 -42.56 21.05
C GLY A 49 -26.21 -41.70 20.67
N GLN A 50 -26.33 -41.23 19.43
CA GLN A 50 -27.52 -40.48 18.98
C GLN A 50 -28.80 -41.42 18.85
N GLY A 51 -28.62 -42.69 18.81
CA GLY A 51 -29.69 -43.69 18.87
C GLY A 51 -30.12 -44.10 20.29
N GLY A 52 -29.55 -43.47 21.31
CA GLY A 52 -29.71 -43.83 22.71
C GLY A 52 -28.63 -44.78 23.23
N VAL A 53 -28.82 -45.23 24.48
CA VAL A 53 -27.92 -46.18 25.15
C VAL A 53 -28.75 -47.39 25.58
N THR A 54 -28.23 -48.57 25.33
CA THR A 54 -28.90 -49.82 25.80
C THR A 54 -28.79 -49.96 27.32
N GLU A 55 -29.66 -50.77 27.92
CA GLU A 55 -29.63 -51.08 29.38
C GLU A 55 -28.27 -51.58 29.86
N ARG A 56 -27.44 -52.15 28.97
CA ARG A 56 -26.09 -52.60 29.24
C ARG A 56 -25.01 -51.53 28.96
N GLY A 57 -25.41 -50.25 28.80
CA GLY A 57 -24.48 -49.13 28.61
C GLY A 57 -23.87 -49.00 27.20
N LYS A 58 -24.29 -49.80 26.20
CA LYS A 58 -23.80 -49.71 24.81
C LYS A 58 -24.48 -48.58 24.10
N ARG A 59 -23.72 -47.64 23.55
CA ARG A 59 -24.19 -46.54 22.71
C ARG A 59 -24.68 -47.08 21.36
N LEU A 60 -25.89 -46.71 20.96
CA LEU A 60 -26.46 -47.05 19.67
C LEU A 60 -26.16 -45.94 18.66
N ALA A 61 -25.86 -46.35 17.41
CA ALA A 61 -25.69 -45.39 16.31
C ALA A 61 -27.02 -44.66 16.02
N GLY A 62 -26.95 -43.41 15.72
CA GLY A 62 -28.10 -42.63 15.27
C GLY A 62 -28.65 -43.14 13.95
N ARG A 63 -29.96 -43.02 13.75
CA ARG A 63 -30.61 -43.38 12.48
C ARG A 63 -30.31 -42.37 11.37
N LYS A 64 -29.81 -41.19 11.70
CA LYS A 64 -29.47 -40.11 10.75
C LYS A 64 -28.11 -40.33 10.18
N PHE A 65 -28.04 -40.41 8.84
CA PHE A 65 -26.78 -40.41 8.12
C PHE A 65 -26.34 -38.97 7.81
N TYR A 66 -25.15 -38.66 8.18
CA TYR A 66 -24.51 -37.42 7.84
C TYR A 66 -23.58 -37.58 6.62
N ARG A 67 -23.37 -36.51 5.89
CA ARG A 67 -22.43 -36.47 4.75
C ARG A 67 -21.53 -35.26 4.87
N ILE A 68 -20.22 -35.46 4.83
CA ILE A 68 -19.21 -34.41 4.84
C ILE A 68 -18.36 -34.52 3.58
N THR A 69 -17.99 -33.35 3.02
CA THR A 69 -17.04 -33.25 1.89
C THR A 69 -15.62 -33.09 2.43
N LEU A 70 -14.69 -33.95 1.97
CA LEU A 70 -13.29 -33.96 2.42
C LEU A 70 -12.35 -33.15 1.50
N GLY A 71 -12.79 -32.84 0.30
CA GLY A 71 -12.05 -32.08 -0.70
C GLY A 71 -12.05 -32.67 -2.09
N GLU A 72 -11.40 -32.02 -3.03
CA GLU A 72 -11.33 -32.46 -4.42
C GLU A 72 -10.03 -33.24 -4.71
N TYR A 73 -10.14 -34.30 -5.50
CA TYR A 73 -8.97 -35.00 -6.06
C TYR A 73 -8.51 -34.23 -7.33
N PRO A 74 -7.18 -34.02 -7.58
CA PRO A 74 -6.05 -34.63 -6.87
C PRO A 74 -5.52 -33.79 -5.67
N ALA A 75 -6.05 -32.62 -5.36
CA ALA A 75 -5.58 -31.79 -4.23
C ALA A 75 -5.63 -32.56 -2.90
N VAL A 76 -6.67 -33.40 -2.69
CA VAL A 76 -6.73 -34.40 -1.65
C VAL A 76 -6.50 -35.77 -2.29
N SER A 77 -5.30 -36.34 -2.08
CA SER A 77 -4.94 -37.69 -2.57
C SER A 77 -5.80 -38.78 -1.90
N LEU A 78 -5.85 -39.97 -2.50
CA LEU A 78 -6.57 -41.14 -1.92
C LEU A 78 -6.09 -41.44 -0.49
N LEU A 79 -4.77 -41.41 -0.28
CA LEU A 79 -4.18 -41.66 1.06
C LEU A 79 -4.65 -40.62 2.08
N LYS A 80 -4.63 -39.35 1.68
CA LYS A 80 -5.08 -38.24 2.54
C LYS A 80 -6.58 -38.31 2.81
N ALA A 81 -7.39 -38.67 1.80
CA ALA A 81 -8.84 -38.85 1.96
C ALA A 81 -9.15 -39.95 2.95
N ARG A 82 -8.44 -41.08 2.89
CA ARG A 82 -8.59 -42.20 3.85
C ARG A 82 -8.22 -41.79 5.27
N ALA A 83 -7.09 -41.08 5.44
CA ALA A 83 -6.66 -40.55 6.75
C ALA A 83 -7.71 -39.60 7.36
N LEU A 84 -8.22 -38.67 6.57
CA LEU A 84 -9.25 -37.72 7.00
C LEU A 84 -10.56 -38.47 7.38
N ALA A 85 -10.97 -39.45 6.57
CA ALA A 85 -12.17 -40.23 6.84
C ALA A 85 -12.03 -41.06 8.11
N ALA A 86 -10.87 -41.70 8.33
CA ALA A 86 -10.62 -42.48 9.54
C ALA A 86 -10.69 -41.61 10.82
N ASN A 87 -10.11 -40.40 10.81
CA ASN A 87 -10.19 -39.48 11.94
C ASN A 87 -11.65 -39.06 12.24
N ILE A 88 -12.42 -38.76 11.20
CA ILE A 88 -13.87 -38.40 11.33
C ILE A 88 -14.69 -39.56 11.89
N LEU A 89 -14.44 -40.76 11.42
CA LEU A 89 -15.13 -41.95 11.93
C LEU A 89 -14.78 -42.23 13.39
N THR A 90 -13.52 -42.05 13.78
CA THR A 90 -13.07 -42.17 15.19
C THR A 90 -13.78 -41.15 16.09
N ASP A 91 -13.91 -39.89 15.66
CA ASP A 91 -14.67 -38.87 16.40
C ASP A 91 -16.16 -39.28 16.52
N ALA A 92 -16.78 -39.71 15.41
CA ALA A 92 -18.18 -40.14 15.36
C ALA A 92 -18.45 -41.35 16.22
N ASP A 93 -17.54 -42.32 16.27
CA ASP A 93 -17.62 -43.50 17.12
C ASP A 93 -17.54 -43.15 18.61
N ASN A 94 -16.79 -42.12 18.96
CA ASN A 94 -16.71 -41.56 20.29
C ASN A 94 -17.91 -40.65 20.67
N GLY A 95 -18.89 -40.53 19.78
CA GLY A 95 -20.11 -39.75 20.00
C GLY A 95 -19.93 -38.24 19.75
N ILE A 96 -18.83 -37.85 19.13
CA ILE A 96 -18.57 -36.46 18.75
C ILE A 96 -19.03 -36.26 17.30
N ASP A 97 -19.99 -35.36 17.07
CA ASP A 97 -20.34 -34.99 15.68
C ASP A 97 -19.26 -34.10 15.06
N PRO A 98 -18.56 -34.58 14.02
CA PRO A 98 -17.52 -33.78 13.34
C PRO A 98 -18.04 -32.48 12.72
N ILE A 99 -19.31 -32.43 12.30
CA ILE A 99 -19.93 -31.21 11.76
C ILE A 99 -20.13 -30.21 12.90
N GLU A 100 -20.70 -30.60 14.02
CA GLU A 100 -20.82 -29.73 15.21
C GLU A 100 -19.45 -29.26 15.72
N ARG A 101 -18.44 -30.12 15.69
CA ARG A 101 -17.07 -29.77 16.07
C ARG A 101 -16.46 -28.72 15.12
N LEU A 102 -16.69 -28.86 13.82
CA LEU A 102 -16.27 -27.89 12.81
C LEU A 102 -17.05 -26.57 12.94
N GLU A 103 -18.34 -26.62 13.19
CA GLU A 103 -19.19 -25.46 13.43
C GLU A 103 -18.83 -24.76 14.75
N LYS A 104 -18.60 -25.52 15.83
CA LYS A 104 -18.08 -24.96 17.10
C LYS A 104 -16.70 -24.36 16.92
N ALA A 105 -15.81 -24.98 16.15
CA ALA A 105 -14.50 -24.43 15.81
C ALA A 105 -14.62 -23.18 14.90
N ALA A 106 -15.54 -23.16 13.95
CA ALA A 106 -15.84 -22.00 13.13
C ALA A 106 -16.48 -20.87 13.96
N THR A 107 -17.39 -21.23 14.90
CA THR A 107 -18.00 -20.26 15.83
C THR A 107 -17.00 -19.76 16.87
N ALA A 108 -16.08 -20.60 17.34
CA ALA A 108 -14.98 -20.19 18.22
C ALA A 108 -13.93 -19.33 17.49
N ARG A 109 -13.82 -19.44 16.17
CA ARG A 109 -13.03 -18.54 15.33
C ARG A 109 -13.71 -17.20 15.06
N ARG A 110 -15.06 -17.16 15.10
CA ARG A 110 -15.81 -15.89 15.04
C ARG A 110 -15.47 -15.07 16.28
N GLY A 111 -14.93 -13.88 16.05
CA GLY A 111 -14.46 -13.01 17.12
C GLY A 111 -13.01 -13.19 17.51
N THR A 112 -12.16 -13.70 16.61
CA THR A 112 -10.68 -13.72 16.80
C THR A 112 -10.01 -12.46 16.26
N ILE A 113 -8.78 -12.21 16.72
CA ILE A 113 -7.94 -11.12 16.16
C ILE A 113 -7.69 -11.31 14.67
N ALA A 114 -7.60 -12.55 14.16
CA ALA A 114 -7.40 -12.79 12.73
C ALA A 114 -8.63 -12.32 11.91
N GLU A 115 -9.83 -12.60 12.38
CA GLU A 115 -11.08 -12.16 11.73
C GLU A 115 -11.27 -10.63 11.88
N LEU A 116 -11.01 -10.10 13.08
CA LEU A 116 -11.04 -8.65 13.30
C LEU A 116 -10.07 -7.90 12.39
N ALA A 117 -8.85 -8.45 12.19
CA ALA A 117 -7.85 -7.85 11.31
C ALA A 117 -8.31 -7.87 9.85
N GLU A 118 -8.91 -8.97 9.37
CA GLU A 118 -9.42 -9.06 8.00
C GLU A 118 -10.62 -8.12 7.78
N GLU A 119 -11.55 -8.07 8.73
CA GLU A 119 -12.70 -7.15 8.68
C GLU A 119 -12.25 -5.68 8.70
N PHE A 120 -11.25 -5.35 9.52
CA PHE A 120 -10.62 -4.03 9.55
C PHE A 120 -9.94 -3.69 8.21
N LEU A 121 -9.19 -4.63 7.63
CA LEU A 121 -8.53 -4.42 6.34
C LEU A 121 -9.54 -4.19 5.22
N GLU A 122 -10.62 -4.97 5.17
CA GLU A 122 -11.66 -4.86 4.15
C GLU A 122 -12.45 -3.55 4.31
N ASN A 123 -12.96 -3.28 5.50
CA ASN A 123 -13.92 -2.18 5.72
C ASN A 123 -13.26 -0.81 5.98
N HIS A 124 -12.00 -0.78 6.41
CA HIS A 124 -11.31 0.48 6.78
C HIS A 124 -10.11 0.79 5.89
N CYS A 125 -9.38 -0.21 5.38
CA CYS A 125 -8.11 0.03 4.70
C CYS A 125 -8.22 -0.08 3.18
N ARG A 126 -8.72 -1.22 2.66
CA ARG A 126 -8.77 -1.50 1.21
C ARG A 126 -9.69 -0.51 0.50
N GLY A 127 -9.24 0.00 -0.64
CA GLY A 127 -9.97 0.99 -1.43
C GLY A 127 -10.09 2.40 -0.82
N ARG A 128 -9.68 2.60 0.46
CA ARG A 128 -9.79 3.88 1.17
C ARG A 128 -8.44 4.50 1.51
N LEU A 129 -7.44 3.67 1.81
CA LEU A 129 -6.13 4.13 2.26
C LEU A 129 -5.04 3.73 1.29
N GLN A 130 -4.23 4.69 0.84
CA GLN A 130 -3.02 4.41 0.05
C GLN A 130 -2.01 3.50 0.80
N SER A 131 -2.12 3.44 2.13
CA SER A 131 -1.27 2.61 3.00
C SER A 131 -1.88 1.26 3.36
N ALA A 132 -2.97 0.82 2.69
CA ALA A 132 -3.64 -0.45 2.94
C ALA A 132 -2.69 -1.65 2.86
N GLY A 133 -1.84 -1.73 1.82
CA GLY A 133 -0.85 -2.80 1.70
C GLY A 133 0.16 -2.86 2.86
N LYS A 134 0.48 -1.71 3.48
CA LYS A 134 1.31 -1.67 4.68
C LYS A 134 0.57 -2.17 5.92
N ALA A 135 -0.71 -1.82 6.06
CA ALA A 135 -1.56 -2.35 7.12
C ALA A 135 -1.67 -3.87 7.02
N GLU A 136 -1.96 -4.37 5.83
CA GLU A 136 -2.07 -5.81 5.53
C GLU A 136 -0.78 -6.56 5.87
N TRP A 137 0.37 -6.04 5.43
CA TRP A 137 1.67 -6.61 5.76
C TRP A 137 1.90 -6.68 7.29
N ILE A 138 1.60 -5.60 8.04
CA ILE A 138 1.73 -5.56 9.49
C ILE A 138 0.81 -6.58 10.17
N MET A 139 -0.45 -6.67 9.72
CA MET A 139 -1.40 -7.63 10.29
C MET A 139 -0.94 -9.06 10.04
N ARG A 140 -0.56 -9.40 8.80
CA ARG A 140 -0.15 -10.75 8.41
C ARG A 140 1.16 -11.19 9.06
N ASP A 141 2.18 -10.31 9.11
CA ASP A 141 3.53 -10.73 9.48
C ASP A 141 3.82 -10.56 10.98
N TYR A 142 3.08 -9.72 11.69
CA TYR A 142 3.36 -9.44 13.10
C TYR A 142 2.18 -9.65 14.04
N VAL A 143 0.96 -9.27 13.65
CA VAL A 143 -0.20 -9.29 14.56
C VAL A 143 -0.86 -10.67 14.58
N ILE A 144 -1.24 -11.20 13.42
CA ILE A 144 -1.92 -12.50 13.31
C ILE A 144 -1.06 -13.66 13.82
N PRO A 145 0.25 -13.74 13.54
CA PRO A 145 1.07 -14.82 14.09
C PRO A 145 1.15 -14.83 15.62
N ARG A 146 0.97 -13.67 16.25
CA ARG A 146 1.03 -13.53 17.72
C ARG A 146 -0.32 -13.66 18.40
N PHE A 147 -1.36 -13.07 17.83
CA PHE A 147 -2.67 -12.92 18.46
C PHE A 147 -3.81 -13.53 17.68
N GLY A 148 -3.59 -14.06 16.49
CA GLY A 148 -4.63 -14.44 15.54
C GLY A 148 -5.75 -15.29 16.13
N ASN A 149 -5.42 -16.20 17.03
CA ASN A 149 -6.38 -17.11 17.68
C ASN A 149 -6.97 -16.54 19.00
N HIS A 150 -6.55 -15.36 19.46
CA HIS A 150 -7.09 -14.76 20.67
C HIS A 150 -8.40 -14.02 20.37
N ALA A 151 -9.33 -14.03 21.33
CA ALA A 151 -10.46 -13.14 21.25
C ALA A 151 -9.98 -11.67 21.43
N PRO A 152 -10.52 -10.70 20.67
CA PRO A 152 -10.09 -9.29 20.74
C PRO A 152 -10.11 -8.70 22.14
N LYS A 153 -11.11 -9.05 22.96
CA LYS A 153 -11.28 -8.60 24.34
C LYS A 153 -10.22 -9.20 25.29
N GLN A 154 -9.54 -10.27 24.92
CA GLN A 154 -8.50 -10.90 25.73
C GLN A 154 -7.11 -10.29 25.55
N VAL A 155 -6.90 -9.53 24.46
CA VAL A 155 -5.60 -8.87 24.22
C VAL A 155 -5.40 -7.72 25.20
N THR A 156 -4.40 -7.87 26.05
CA THR A 156 -4.08 -6.91 27.09
C THR A 156 -2.98 -5.94 26.65
N ARG A 157 -2.83 -4.83 27.39
CA ARG A 157 -1.68 -3.91 27.21
C ARG A 157 -0.34 -4.62 27.38
N ARG A 158 -0.27 -5.59 28.31
CA ARG A 158 0.94 -6.39 28.54
C ARG A 158 1.32 -7.23 27.31
N ASP A 159 0.34 -7.79 26.65
CA ASP A 159 0.56 -8.59 25.43
C ASP A 159 1.08 -7.74 24.29
N VAL A 160 0.51 -6.55 24.09
CA VAL A 160 0.98 -5.57 23.11
C VAL A 160 2.42 -5.14 23.41
N LEU A 161 2.74 -4.82 24.67
CA LEU A 161 4.11 -4.47 25.07
C LEU A 161 5.07 -5.60 24.80
N ALA A 162 4.71 -6.84 25.11
CA ALA A 162 5.55 -8.03 24.84
C ALA A 162 5.81 -8.21 23.33
N LEU A 163 4.82 -7.98 22.47
CA LEU A 163 4.99 -7.97 21.01
C LEU A 163 5.97 -6.86 20.56
N LEU A 164 5.77 -5.63 21.05
CA LEU A 164 6.60 -4.49 20.65
C LEU A 164 8.06 -4.65 21.14
N ASP A 165 8.27 -5.20 22.33
CA ASP A 165 9.60 -5.48 22.85
C ASP A 165 10.30 -6.62 22.08
N ASP A 166 9.55 -7.63 21.66
CA ASP A 166 10.07 -8.67 20.78
C ASP A 166 10.46 -8.11 19.41
N LEU A 167 9.59 -7.31 18.78
CA LEU A 167 9.90 -6.66 17.50
C LEU A 167 11.09 -5.70 17.59
N LYS A 168 11.27 -5.02 18.72
CA LYS A 168 12.43 -4.15 18.96
C LYS A 168 13.74 -4.91 18.94
N ARG A 169 13.75 -6.18 19.38
CA ARG A 169 14.94 -7.05 19.38
C ARG A 169 15.24 -7.65 18.01
N ARG A 170 14.21 -8.14 17.32
CA ARG A 170 14.37 -8.97 16.10
C ARG A 170 14.04 -8.29 14.79
N SER A 171 13.51 -7.07 14.83
CA SER A 171 13.02 -6.39 13.64
C SER A 171 13.50 -4.94 13.55
N SER A 172 13.15 -4.26 12.47
CA SER A 172 13.52 -2.86 12.28
C SER A 172 12.74 -1.93 13.21
N LYS A 173 13.37 -0.78 13.54
CA LYS A 173 12.73 0.30 14.28
C LYS A 173 11.39 0.74 13.66
N THR A 174 11.35 0.81 12.33
CA THR A 174 10.18 1.21 11.58
C THR A 174 9.05 0.19 11.72
N ALA A 175 9.36 -1.11 11.63
CA ALA A 175 8.36 -2.17 11.80
C ALA A 175 7.72 -2.12 13.18
N THR A 176 8.51 -1.90 14.24
CA THR A 176 8.00 -1.76 15.62
C THR A 176 7.05 -0.57 15.76
N LEU A 177 7.43 0.60 15.23
CA LEU A 177 6.60 1.82 15.28
C LEU A 177 5.31 1.66 14.47
N ASP A 178 5.41 1.06 13.29
CA ASP A 178 4.25 0.84 12.42
C ASP A 178 3.30 -0.21 13.02
N THR A 179 3.82 -1.28 13.62
CA THR A 179 2.98 -2.28 14.30
C THR A 179 2.17 -1.63 15.44
N ARG A 180 2.82 -0.82 16.30
CA ARG A 180 2.10 -0.08 17.32
C ARG A 180 1.03 0.83 16.74
N LYS A 181 1.36 1.57 15.68
CA LYS A 181 0.43 2.49 15.00
C LYS A 181 -0.78 1.75 14.44
N TRP A 182 -0.56 0.68 13.68
CA TRP A 182 -1.64 -0.05 13.02
C TRP A 182 -2.49 -0.85 14.02
N LEU A 183 -1.89 -1.40 15.07
CA LEU A 183 -2.65 -1.99 16.19
C LEU A 183 -3.57 -0.94 16.83
N SER A 184 -3.05 0.27 17.10
CA SER A 184 -3.86 1.34 17.70
C SER A 184 -5.03 1.74 16.79
N ILE A 185 -4.81 1.83 15.48
CA ILE A 185 -5.86 2.16 14.51
C ILE A 185 -6.91 1.05 14.46
N MET A 186 -6.49 -0.22 14.39
CA MET A 186 -7.40 -1.37 14.35
C MET A 186 -8.26 -1.45 15.62
N PHE A 187 -7.66 -1.31 16.81
CA PHE A 187 -8.42 -1.35 18.06
C PHE A 187 -9.31 -0.13 18.27
N ASN A 188 -8.95 1.06 17.78
CA ASN A 188 -9.87 2.21 17.78
C ASN A 188 -11.06 1.95 16.84
N TRP A 189 -10.81 1.43 15.64
CA TRP A 189 -11.86 1.05 14.70
C TRP A 189 -12.81 -0.02 15.30
N ALA A 190 -12.25 -0.99 16.04
CA ALA A 190 -13.01 -2.01 16.73
C ALA A 190 -13.82 -1.44 17.93
N LEU A 191 -13.26 -0.46 18.64
CA LEU A 191 -13.91 0.23 19.76
C LEU A 191 -15.13 1.05 19.28
N GLU A 192 -15.00 1.76 18.15
CA GLU A 192 -16.10 2.51 17.51
C GLU A 192 -17.28 1.60 17.10
N ARG A 193 -17.05 0.29 16.99
CA ARG A 193 -18.03 -0.74 16.61
C ARG A 193 -18.45 -1.65 17.76
N GLU A 194 -18.03 -1.29 18.97
CA GLU A 194 -18.33 -2.04 20.20
C GLU A 194 -17.85 -3.52 20.17
N LEU A 195 -16.89 -3.83 19.28
CA LEU A 195 -16.27 -5.16 19.20
C LEU A 195 -15.29 -5.41 20.34
N VAL A 196 -14.78 -4.35 20.95
CA VAL A 196 -13.90 -4.36 22.15
C VAL A 196 -14.32 -3.27 23.11
N ASP A 197 -13.99 -3.45 24.38
CA ASP A 197 -14.38 -2.51 25.44
C ASP A 197 -13.34 -1.40 25.64
N PHE A 198 -12.11 -1.60 25.18
CA PHE A 198 -11.02 -0.63 25.24
C PHE A 198 -9.94 -0.93 24.20
N ASN A 199 -9.13 0.08 23.89
CA ASN A 199 -7.96 -0.09 23.04
C ASN A 199 -6.72 -0.42 23.91
N PRO A 200 -6.16 -1.63 23.81
CA PRO A 200 -5.02 -2.06 24.64
C PRO A 200 -3.71 -1.30 24.32
N VAL A 201 -3.65 -0.55 23.22
CA VAL A 201 -2.49 0.26 22.82
C VAL A 201 -2.52 1.66 23.47
N THR A 202 -3.68 2.08 24.01
CA THR A 202 -3.83 3.39 24.65
C THR A 202 -2.85 3.54 25.81
N GLY A 203 -2.14 4.67 25.86
CA GLY A 203 -1.14 4.96 26.87
C GLY A 203 0.23 4.28 26.66
N ILE A 204 0.38 3.40 25.67
CA ILE A 204 1.70 2.88 25.31
C ILE A 204 2.46 3.99 24.57
N ARG A 205 3.54 4.48 25.14
CA ARG A 205 4.44 5.43 24.48
C ARG A 205 5.12 4.77 23.29
N ALA A 206 5.45 5.57 22.28
CA ALA A 206 6.22 5.06 21.15
C ALA A 206 7.54 4.45 21.64
N PRO A 207 7.82 3.15 21.38
CA PRO A 207 8.95 2.43 21.98
C PRO A 207 10.30 2.98 21.56
N LEU A 208 10.32 3.78 20.50
CA LEU A 208 11.52 4.37 19.92
C LEU A 208 11.18 5.79 19.43
N LYS A 209 11.88 6.80 19.95
CA LYS A 209 11.78 8.15 19.39
C LYS A 209 12.44 8.17 18.01
N SER A 210 11.73 8.57 16.99
CA SER A 210 12.33 8.91 15.70
C SER A 210 12.87 10.34 15.81
N LYS A 211 14.19 10.51 15.79
CA LYS A 211 14.77 11.86 15.59
C LYS A 211 14.46 12.26 14.15
N PRO A 212 13.86 13.41 13.91
CA PRO A 212 13.75 13.96 12.56
C PRO A 212 15.17 14.02 11.92
N ARG A 213 15.27 13.68 10.66
CA ARG A 213 16.51 13.91 9.92
C ARG A 213 16.60 15.40 9.60
N GLU A 214 17.77 15.99 9.81
CA GLU A 214 18.02 17.42 9.55
C GLU A 214 19.03 17.62 8.43
N ARG A 215 19.32 16.57 7.65
CA ARG A 215 20.32 16.61 6.58
C ARG A 215 19.88 17.57 5.47
N VAL A 216 20.70 18.57 5.23
CA VAL A 216 20.66 19.50 4.08
C VAL A 216 22.02 19.40 3.40
N LEU A 217 22.05 19.20 2.09
CA LEU A 217 23.30 19.20 1.33
C LEU A 217 23.85 20.63 1.25
N SER A 218 25.16 20.78 1.41
CA SER A 218 25.83 22.05 1.06
C SER A 218 25.65 22.33 -0.43
N LEU A 219 25.88 23.57 -0.86
CA LEU A 219 25.74 23.92 -2.27
C LEU A 219 26.66 23.09 -3.16
N ASP A 220 27.93 22.89 -2.71
CA ASP A 220 28.89 22.08 -3.44
C ASP A 220 28.49 20.61 -3.51
N GLU A 221 27.98 20.05 -2.41
CA GLU A 221 27.41 18.70 -2.41
C GLU A 221 26.20 18.58 -3.36
N ALA A 222 25.30 19.57 -3.35
CA ALA A 222 24.14 19.58 -4.24
C ALA A 222 24.58 19.67 -5.73
N ARG A 223 25.58 20.48 -6.05
CA ARG A 223 26.16 20.58 -7.40
C ARG A 223 26.81 19.28 -7.84
N ALA A 224 27.58 18.65 -6.97
CA ALA A 224 28.21 17.37 -7.26
C ALA A 224 27.17 16.25 -7.48
N VAL A 225 26.14 16.19 -6.63
CA VAL A 225 25.00 15.26 -6.80
C VAL A 225 24.27 15.54 -8.11
N TRP A 226 24.03 16.80 -8.45
CA TRP A 226 23.45 17.19 -9.73
C TRP A 226 24.25 16.68 -10.93
N LYS A 227 25.56 16.92 -10.93
CA LYS A 227 26.45 16.47 -12.00
C LYS A 227 26.44 14.96 -12.14
N ALA A 228 26.55 14.23 -11.04
CA ALA A 228 26.48 12.77 -11.03
C ALA A 228 25.10 12.24 -11.50
N ALA A 229 23.99 12.87 -11.06
CA ALA A 229 22.65 12.51 -11.50
C ALA A 229 22.41 12.77 -12.99
N ARG A 230 23.02 13.81 -13.56
CA ARG A 230 23.00 14.09 -15.00
C ARG A 230 23.72 13.02 -15.83
N ALA A 231 24.74 12.40 -15.29
CA ALA A 231 25.48 11.31 -15.91
C ALA A 231 24.79 9.93 -15.71
N GLU A 232 23.89 9.80 -14.75
CA GLU A 232 23.19 8.57 -14.47
C GLU A 232 22.12 8.29 -15.55
N PRO A 233 22.02 7.03 -16.06
CA PRO A 233 21.03 6.66 -17.05
C PRO A 233 19.59 6.88 -16.62
N TYR A 234 18.70 7.08 -17.62
CA TYR A 234 17.26 7.03 -17.48
C TYR A 234 16.81 5.67 -16.91
N PRO A 235 15.82 5.58 -16.02
CA PRO A 235 14.98 6.68 -15.51
C PRO A 235 15.51 7.35 -14.24
N SER A 236 16.47 6.77 -13.53
CA SER A 236 16.90 7.20 -12.20
C SER A 236 17.54 8.58 -12.22
N GLY A 237 18.46 8.84 -13.15
CA GLY A 237 19.11 10.13 -13.26
C GLY A 237 18.11 11.26 -13.57
N THR A 238 17.21 11.02 -14.50
CA THR A 238 16.12 11.95 -14.87
C THR A 238 15.24 12.27 -13.66
N LEU A 239 14.83 11.25 -12.90
CA LEU A 239 14.02 11.41 -11.69
C LEU A 239 14.72 12.31 -10.66
N ILE A 240 15.99 12.03 -10.36
CA ILE A 240 16.75 12.80 -9.37
C ILE A 240 16.93 14.24 -9.84
N CYS A 241 17.28 14.48 -11.11
CA CYS A 241 17.41 15.83 -11.67
C CYS A 241 16.11 16.65 -11.56
N LEU A 242 14.97 16.05 -11.89
CA LEU A 242 13.67 16.72 -11.79
C LEU A 242 13.30 17.02 -10.33
N LEU A 243 13.56 16.10 -9.40
CA LEU A 243 13.34 16.34 -7.98
C LEU A 243 14.20 17.47 -7.42
N MET A 244 15.45 17.58 -7.87
CA MET A 244 16.34 18.67 -7.48
C MET A 244 15.87 20.03 -8.00
N LEU A 245 15.39 20.11 -9.26
CA LEU A 245 14.93 21.35 -9.88
C LEU A 245 13.56 21.82 -9.38
N THR A 246 12.69 20.90 -8.99
CA THR A 246 11.29 21.22 -8.63
C THR A 246 11.05 21.28 -7.13
N GLY A 247 11.92 20.69 -6.32
CA GLY A 247 11.67 20.50 -4.89
C GLY A 247 10.43 19.63 -4.59
N ALA A 248 9.87 18.97 -5.59
CA ALA A 248 8.65 18.17 -5.49
C ALA A 248 8.84 16.90 -4.63
N ARG A 249 7.74 16.28 -4.19
CA ARG A 249 7.81 14.98 -3.54
C ARG A 249 8.12 13.89 -4.58
N LEU A 250 8.84 12.86 -4.14
CA LEU A 250 9.22 11.73 -4.99
C LEU A 250 8.02 11.16 -5.78
N ARG A 251 6.88 10.98 -5.13
CA ARG A 251 5.67 10.44 -5.76
C ARG A 251 4.99 11.41 -6.72
N GLU A 252 5.18 12.70 -6.56
CA GLU A 252 4.63 13.72 -7.47
C GLU A 252 5.30 13.64 -8.84
N ILE A 253 6.61 13.43 -8.88
CA ILE A 253 7.37 13.29 -10.13
C ILE A 253 7.34 11.83 -10.61
N GLY A 254 7.55 10.87 -9.72
CA GLY A 254 7.65 9.46 -10.08
C GLY A 254 6.34 8.85 -10.59
N ASN A 255 5.18 9.32 -10.11
CA ASN A 255 3.85 8.90 -10.56
C ASN A 255 3.25 9.84 -11.61
N ALA A 256 4.00 10.85 -12.09
CA ALA A 256 3.48 11.81 -13.06
C ALA A 256 3.01 11.11 -14.33
N LYS A 257 1.79 11.44 -14.76
CA LYS A 257 1.22 10.95 -16.02
C LYS A 257 1.53 11.93 -17.16
N ILE A 258 1.63 11.40 -18.38
CA ILE A 258 1.89 12.21 -19.58
C ILE A 258 0.83 13.28 -19.76
N GLY A 259 -0.45 12.95 -19.50
CA GLY A 259 -1.57 13.88 -19.60
C GLY A 259 -1.61 14.99 -18.55
N TRP A 260 -0.75 14.93 -17.51
CA TRP A 260 -0.64 16.00 -16.51
C TRP A 260 0.37 17.09 -16.90
N LEU A 261 1.16 16.85 -17.96
CA LEU A 261 2.14 17.81 -18.44
C LEU A 261 1.47 18.84 -19.37
N ASP A 262 1.22 20.02 -18.83
CA ASP A 262 0.82 21.19 -19.59
C ASP A 262 2.06 21.91 -20.14
N ARG A 263 2.31 21.68 -21.44
CA ARG A 263 3.46 22.28 -22.13
C ARG A 263 3.28 23.75 -22.41
N ALA A 264 2.03 24.22 -22.64
CA ALA A 264 1.74 25.60 -22.94
C ALA A 264 2.03 26.50 -21.74
N ASN A 265 1.64 26.06 -20.54
CA ASN A 265 1.87 26.79 -19.30
C ASN A 265 3.15 26.34 -18.56
N ALA A 266 3.92 25.44 -19.15
CA ALA A 266 5.12 24.84 -18.55
C ALA A 266 4.90 24.44 -17.08
N CYS A 267 3.97 23.52 -16.85
CA CYS A 267 3.65 23.02 -15.51
C CYS A 267 3.21 21.56 -15.55
N LEU A 268 3.27 20.91 -14.37
CA LEU A 268 2.70 19.61 -14.12
C LEU A 268 1.46 19.81 -13.25
N ASP A 269 0.28 19.55 -13.82
CA ASP A 269 -1.01 19.70 -13.14
C ASP A 269 -1.46 18.34 -12.59
N ILE A 270 -1.29 18.15 -11.28
CA ILE A 270 -1.58 16.89 -10.59
C ILE A 270 -3.01 17.00 -10.02
N PRO A 271 -3.95 16.17 -10.48
CA PRO A 271 -5.33 16.21 -9.98
C PRO A 271 -5.39 15.78 -8.51
N GLY A 272 -6.37 16.31 -7.78
CA GLY A 272 -6.53 16.06 -6.34
C GLY A 272 -6.66 14.60 -5.98
N GLU A 273 -7.33 13.80 -6.79
CA GLU A 273 -7.49 12.35 -6.61
C GLU A 273 -6.16 11.59 -6.56
N ALA A 274 -5.16 12.08 -7.30
CA ALA A 274 -3.82 11.52 -7.32
C ALA A 274 -2.91 12.06 -6.20
N TYR A 275 -3.37 13.10 -5.47
CA TYR A 275 -2.60 13.77 -4.45
C TYR A 275 -2.97 13.30 -3.03
N LYS A 276 -1.96 13.12 -2.17
CA LYS A 276 -2.15 12.56 -0.82
C LYS A 276 -3.17 13.33 0.04
N THR A 277 -3.33 14.63 -0.21
CA THR A 277 -4.22 15.50 0.57
C THR A 277 -5.60 15.69 -0.06
N GLY A 278 -5.83 15.15 -1.26
CA GLY A 278 -7.06 15.33 -2.01
C GLY A 278 -7.16 16.67 -2.76
N ASP A 279 -6.19 17.59 -2.60
CA ASP A 279 -6.19 18.86 -3.28
C ASP A 279 -5.35 18.80 -4.57
N PRO A 280 -5.80 19.40 -5.68
CA PRO A 280 -5.00 19.50 -6.89
C PRO A 280 -3.74 20.34 -6.64
N THR A 281 -2.64 19.96 -7.27
CA THR A 281 -1.36 20.64 -7.11
C THR A 281 -0.74 20.95 -8.46
N ILE A 282 -0.28 22.19 -8.65
CA ILE A 282 0.45 22.62 -9.84
C ILE A 282 1.93 22.82 -9.46
N ILE A 283 2.81 22.11 -10.18
CA ILE A 283 4.26 22.23 -10.08
C ILE A 283 4.73 23.00 -11.31
N PRO A 284 5.18 24.27 -11.18
CA PRO A 284 5.77 25.01 -12.29
C PRO A 284 7.07 24.33 -12.75
N LEU A 285 7.25 24.26 -14.04
CA LEU A 285 8.43 23.70 -14.66
C LEU A 285 9.27 24.85 -15.26
N ILE A 286 10.45 25.05 -14.73
CA ILE A 286 11.42 25.99 -15.27
C ILE A 286 12.02 25.46 -16.58
N PRO A 287 12.62 26.30 -17.45
CA PRO A 287 13.16 25.86 -18.74
C PRO A 287 14.06 24.64 -18.67
N GLN A 288 14.90 24.55 -17.63
CA GLN A 288 15.80 23.42 -17.42
C GLN A 288 15.07 22.12 -17.10
N ALA A 289 13.97 22.18 -16.35
CA ALA A 289 13.12 21.03 -16.07
C ALA A 289 12.35 20.60 -17.33
N MET A 290 11.82 21.55 -18.10
CA MET A 290 11.17 21.29 -19.38
C MET A 290 12.13 20.62 -20.37
N ALA A 291 13.36 21.11 -20.50
CA ALA A 291 14.38 20.51 -21.37
C ALA A 291 14.74 19.05 -20.99
N ILE A 292 14.64 18.70 -19.72
CA ILE A 292 14.79 17.31 -19.26
C ILE A 292 13.53 16.50 -19.64
N MET A 293 12.33 17.04 -19.40
CA MET A 293 11.07 16.38 -19.72
C MET A 293 10.91 16.07 -21.23
N GLU A 294 11.40 16.96 -22.08
CA GLU A 294 11.37 16.78 -23.56
C GLU A 294 12.22 15.61 -24.03
N LYS A 295 13.30 15.29 -23.31
CA LYS A 295 14.22 14.18 -23.61
C LYS A 295 13.73 12.83 -23.10
N ILE A 296 12.65 12.80 -22.32
CA ILE A 296 12.07 11.54 -21.82
C ILE A 296 11.51 10.74 -22.99
N PRO A 297 11.83 9.43 -23.11
CA PRO A 297 11.24 8.55 -24.12
C PRO A 297 9.71 8.57 -24.04
N LYS A 298 9.03 8.77 -25.18
CA LYS A 298 7.57 8.84 -25.27
C LYS A 298 7.03 7.56 -25.91
N PRO A 299 6.72 6.52 -25.14
CA PRO A 299 6.14 5.32 -25.69
C PRO A 299 4.71 5.57 -26.18
N PRO A 300 4.29 5.00 -27.33
CA PRO A 300 2.99 5.27 -27.95
C PRO A 300 1.78 5.02 -27.04
N ASN A 301 1.88 4.03 -26.15
CA ASN A 301 0.80 3.61 -25.25
C ASN A 301 1.19 3.76 -23.76
N GLY A 302 2.10 4.68 -23.44
CA GLY A 302 2.54 4.92 -22.09
C GLY A 302 1.60 5.89 -21.36
N GLU A 303 1.30 5.60 -20.11
CA GLU A 303 0.53 6.46 -19.21
C GLU A 303 1.44 7.37 -18.38
N PHE A 304 2.57 6.81 -17.90
CA PHE A 304 3.47 7.49 -16.97
C PHE A 304 4.61 8.22 -17.69
N LEU A 305 4.90 9.44 -17.21
CA LEU A 305 5.92 10.31 -17.77
C LEU A 305 7.32 9.72 -17.60
N ILE A 306 7.62 9.20 -16.39
CA ILE A 306 8.89 8.53 -16.09
C ILE A 306 8.61 7.04 -15.82
N SER A 307 9.25 6.15 -16.59
CA SER A 307 8.97 4.73 -16.52
C SER A 307 10.15 3.89 -17.04
N SER A 308 10.42 2.76 -16.42
CA SER A 308 11.42 1.79 -16.87
C SER A 308 10.86 0.74 -17.82
N ASN A 309 9.54 0.71 -18.06
CA ASN A 309 8.86 -0.33 -18.82
C ASN A 309 7.90 0.21 -19.90
N GLY A 310 8.30 1.27 -20.58
CA GLY A 310 7.52 1.82 -21.69
C GLY A 310 6.26 2.57 -21.24
N GLY A 311 6.31 3.27 -20.11
CA GLY A 311 5.19 4.10 -19.63
C GLY A 311 4.06 3.33 -18.95
N ARG A 312 4.17 2.00 -18.79
CA ARG A 312 3.10 1.17 -18.21
C ARG A 312 3.04 1.23 -16.68
N ARG A 313 4.17 1.50 -16.03
CA ARG A 313 4.26 1.63 -14.56
C ARG A 313 5.10 2.84 -14.18
N PRO A 314 4.76 3.51 -13.07
CA PRO A 314 5.53 4.64 -12.58
C PRO A 314 6.88 4.20 -12.02
N VAL A 315 7.81 5.15 -11.91
CA VAL A 315 9.07 4.96 -11.18
C VAL A 315 8.89 5.42 -9.74
N TRP A 316 8.79 4.46 -8.83
CA TRP A 316 8.51 4.77 -7.43
C TRP A 316 9.70 5.31 -6.65
N THR A 317 10.92 5.02 -7.11
CA THR A 317 12.18 5.56 -6.57
C THR A 317 13.32 5.28 -7.55
N ALA A 318 14.45 5.96 -7.40
CA ALA A 318 15.68 5.53 -8.03
C ALA A 318 16.16 4.21 -7.40
N THR A 319 16.74 3.32 -8.21
CA THR A 319 17.23 2.05 -7.68
C THR A 319 18.37 2.26 -6.68
N PRO A 320 18.58 1.33 -5.72
CA PRO A 320 19.71 1.41 -4.78
C PRO A 320 21.07 1.54 -5.48
N GLU A 321 21.25 0.82 -6.59
CA GLU A 321 22.47 0.81 -7.40
C GLU A 321 22.68 2.18 -8.08
N ALA A 322 21.63 2.77 -8.64
CA ALA A 322 21.69 4.11 -9.24
C ALA A 322 22.03 5.17 -8.20
N LEU A 323 21.40 5.10 -7.01
CA LEU A 323 21.73 6.01 -5.90
C LEU A 323 23.17 5.83 -5.41
N ALA A 324 23.67 4.59 -5.39
CA ALA A 324 25.08 4.33 -5.05
C ALA A 324 26.03 4.93 -6.08
N ARG A 325 25.75 4.79 -7.39
CA ARG A 325 26.56 5.42 -8.45
C ARG A 325 26.53 6.95 -8.37
N ILE A 326 25.34 7.54 -8.15
CA ILE A 326 25.21 9.01 -7.98
C ILE A 326 26.02 9.48 -6.78
N ARG A 327 26.00 8.79 -5.65
CA ARG A 327 26.79 9.12 -4.46
C ARG A 327 28.29 9.03 -4.75
N SER A 328 28.73 7.92 -5.32
CA SER A 328 30.15 7.72 -5.68
C SER A 328 30.65 8.76 -6.68
N GLY A 329 29.84 9.09 -7.71
CA GLY A 329 30.15 10.12 -8.67
C GLY A 329 30.26 11.52 -8.03
N ALA A 330 29.36 11.84 -7.10
CA ALA A 330 29.41 13.10 -6.36
C ALA A 330 30.61 13.17 -5.40
N GLU A 331 30.97 12.08 -4.73
CA GLU A 331 32.17 11.98 -3.88
C GLU A 331 33.46 12.14 -4.71
N THR A 332 33.50 11.54 -5.90
CA THR A 332 34.61 11.70 -6.83
C THR A 332 34.78 13.17 -7.29
N GLU A 333 33.66 13.83 -7.62
CA GLU A 333 33.66 15.25 -8.03
C GLU A 333 34.15 16.16 -6.92
N LEU A 334 33.80 15.86 -5.65
CA LEU A 334 34.20 16.64 -4.49
C LEU A 334 35.61 16.30 -3.93
N GLY A 335 36.18 15.16 -4.33
CA GLY A 335 37.40 14.63 -3.75
C GLY A 335 37.27 14.23 -2.26
N ARG A 336 36.03 14.09 -1.73
CA ARG A 336 35.75 13.72 -0.33
C ARG A 336 34.48 12.95 -0.19
N LYS A 337 34.35 12.22 0.92
CA LYS A 337 33.10 11.55 1.28
C LYS A 337 31.99 12.55 1.58
N ILE A 338 30.76 12.14 1.26
CA ILE A 338 29.53 12.87 1.55
C ILE A 338 28.75 12.12 2.61
N ASP A 339 28.29 12.82 3.65
CA ASP A 339 27.40 12.24 4.63
C ASP A 339 26.16 11.67 3.98
N HIS A 340 25.65 10.56 4.55
CA HIS A 340 24.50 9.86 4.01
C HIS A 340 23.29 10.78 3.83
N TRP A 341 22.77 10.86 2.62
CA TRP A 341 21.56 11.58 2.25
C TRP A 341 20.52 10.64 1.58
N THR A 342 19.27 11.05 1.61
CA THR A 342 18.13 10.39 0.98
C THR A 342 17.51 11.30 -0.09
N ILE A 343 16.67 10.73 -0.95
CA ILE A 343 15.93 11.52 -1.96
C ILE A 343 15.11 12.65 -1.30
N HIS A 344 14.56 12.42 -0.09
CA HIS A 344 13.81 13.45 0.63
C HIS A 344 14.69 14.63 1.10
N ASP A 345 15.97 14.39 1.32
CA ASP A 345 16.90 15.45 1.72
C ASP A 345 17.21 16.40 0.55
N LEU A 346 17.05 15.97 -0.72
CA LEU A 346 17.14 16.85 -1.89
C LEU A 346 16.06 17.95 -1.85
N ARG A 347 14.83 17.58 -1.46
CA ARG A 347 13.74 18.53 -1.30
C ARG A 347 13.99 19.49 -0.13
N ARG A 348 14.54 19.00 0.99
CA ARG A 348 14.98 19.84 2.11
C ARG A 348 16.07 20.81 1.69
N THR A 349 17.00 20.33 0.88
CA THR A 349 18.08 21.12 0.32
C THR A 349 17.54 22.26 -0.52
N ALA A 350 16.65 21.98 -1.48
CA ALA A 350 16.01 23.00 -2.29
C ALA A 350 15.28 24.06 -1.44
N ALA A 351 14.47 23.63 -0.46
CA ALA A 351 13.75 24.53 0.44
C ALA A 351 14.70 25.44 1.23
N THR A 352 15.73 24.85 1.85
CA THR A 352 16.69 25.61 2.67
C THR A 352 17.47 26.62 1.83
N HIS A 353 17.89 26.24 0.63
CA HIS A 353 18.62 27.15 -0.24
C HIS A 353 17.71 28.25 -0.82
N MET A 354 16.46 27.95 -1.17
CA MET A 354 15.50 29.01 -1.55
C MET A 354 15.31 30.04 -0.43
N ALA A 355 15.14 29.58 0.81
CA ALA A 355 15.05 30.48 1.96
C ALA A 355 16.32 31.32 2.14
N ARG A 356 17.54 30.75 1.97
CA ARG A 356 18.81 31.47 2.01
C ARG A 356 18.96 32.52 0.89
N LEU A 357 18.31 32.26 -0.26
CA LEU A 357 18.26 33.20 -1.38
C LEU A 357 17.24 34.33 -1.20
N GLY A 358 16.56 34.38 -0.04
CA GLY A 358 15.59 35.42 0.29
C GLY A 358 14.19 35.18 -0.27
N VAL A 359 13.88 33.95 -0.70
CA VAL A 359 12.51 33.59 -1.09
C VAL A 359 11.62 33.59 0.13
N ASP A 360 10.45 34.25 0.02
CA ASP A 360 9.45 34.30 1.07
C ASP A 360 9.05 32.91 1.56
N GLU A 361 8.90 32.73 2.88
CA GLU A 361 8.57 31.45 3.51
C GLU A 361 7.28 30.86 2.97
N ILE A 362 6.27 31.69 2.72
CA ILE A 362 4.98 31.25 2.16
C ILE A 362 5.19 30.65 0.76
N VAL A 363 6.04 31.26 -0.05
CA VAL A 363 6.36 30.76 -1.39
C VAL A 363 7.11 29.44 -1.32
N VAL A 364 8.09 29.31 -0.41
CA VAL A 364 8.80 28.04 -0.17
C VAL A 364 7.82 26.94 0.24
N GLU A 365 6.92 27.21 1.20
CA GLU A 365 5.90 26.26 1.62
C GLU A 365 4.94 25.88 0.47
N ARG A 366 4.61 26.83 -0.42
CA ARG A 366 3.79 26.55 -1.62
C ARG A 366 4.55 25.74 -2.67
N VAL A 367 5.84 25.95 -2.86
CA VAL A 367 6.70 25.09 -3.70
C VAL A 367 6.69 23.66 -3.14
N LEU A 368 6.81 23.52 -1.83
CA LEU A 368 6.76 22.22 -1.16
C LEU A 368 5.35 21.61 -1.15
N GLY A 369 4.29 22.29 -1.59
CA GLY A 369 2.91 21.78 -1.55
C GLY A 369 2.47 21.43 -0.14
N HIS A 370 2.90 22.23 0.86
CA HIS A 370 2.40 22.13 2.22
C HIS A 370 1.08 22.88 2.35
N ARG A 371 0.14 22.30 3.11
CA ARG A 371 -1.08 23.03 3.49
C ARG A 371 -0.72 24.08 4.51
N ILE A 372 -1.05 25.31 4.23
CA ILE A 372 -0.99 26.37 5.24
C ILE A 372 -2.20 26.12 6.14
N GLY A 373 -1.96 25.72 7.39
CA GLY A 373 -3.02 25.44 8.36
C GLY A 373 -3.71 26.71 8.87
N GLY A 374 -4.85 26.54 9.55
CA GLY A 374 -5.58 27.60 10.22
C GLY A 374 -6.48 28.44 9.31
N VAL A 375 -6.99 29.54 9.84
CA VAL A 375 -7.95 30.46 9.20
C VAL A 375 -7.44 30.98 7.83
N LYS A 376 -6.12 31.20 7.69
CA LYS A 376 -5.51 31.66 6.44
C LYS A 376 -5.73 30.71 5.26
N ALA A 377 -5.89 29.40 5.50
CA ALA A 377 -6.12 28.39 4.46
C ALA A 377 -7.51 28.53 3.80
N VAL A 378 -8.49 29.03 4.53
CA VAL A 378 -9.88 29.16 4.06
C VAL A 378 -10.02 30.32 3.06
N TYR A 379 -9.30 31.42 3.30
CA TYR A 379 -9.45 32.65 2.53
C TYR A 379 -8.47 32.79 1.37
N ASN A 380 -7.24 32.22 1.46
CA ASN A 380 -6.22 32.37 0.43
C ASN A 380 -6.24 31.19 -0.56
N ARG A 381 -6.96 31.34 -1.67
CA ARG A 381 -7.04 30.38 -2.78
C ARG A 381 -6.05 30.65 -3.91
N TYR A 382 -5.18 31.65 -3.76
CA TYR A 382 -4.16 31.98 -4.74
C TYR A 382 -3.14 30.84 -4.89
N ARG A 383 -2.80 30.47 -6.12
CA ARG A 383 -1.98 29.30 -6.44
C ARG A 383 -0.48 29.58 -6.43
N TYR A 384 -0.04 30.83 -6.36
CA TYR A 384 1.36 31.26 -6.33
C TYR A 384 2.22 30.68 -7.46
N ILE A 385 1.68 30.55 -8.69
CA ILE A 385 2.37 29.84 -9.78
C ILE A 385 3.60 30.59 -10.22
N GLU A 386 3.50 31.90 -10.43
CA GLU A 386 4.62 32.72 -10.88
C GLU A 386 5.69 32.92 -9.79
N GLU A 387 5.26 33.10 -8.54
CA GLU A 387 6.17 33.21 -7.41
C GLU A 387 6.93 31.88 -7.19
N LYS A 388 6.25 30.74 -7.30
CA LYS A 388 6.91 29.42 -7.25
C LYS A 388 7.90 29.26 -8.41
N ARG A 389 7.53 29.69 -9.63
CA ARG A 389 8.40 29.63 -10.80
C ARG A 389 9.66 30.49 -10.60
N ALA A 390 9.50 31.71 -10.12
CA ALA A 390 10.59 32.61 -9.81
C ALA A 390 11.53 32.02 -8.75
N ALA A 391 10.99 31.46 -7.67
CA ALA A 391 11.74 30.79 -6.63
C ALA A 391 12.57 29.61 -7.17
N LEU A 392 11.96 28.76 -8.00
CA LEU A 392 12.63 27.63 -8.63
C LEU A 392 13.70 28.08 -9.63
N GLN A 393 13.50 29.18 -10.34
CA GLN A 393 14.53 29.77 -11.22
C GLN A 393 15.73 30.28 -10.43
N LEU A 394 15.51 30.97 -9.30
CA LEU A 394 16.59 31.40 -8.39
C LEU A 394 17.37 30.20 -7.86
N TRP A 395 16.67 29.17 -7.39
CA TRP A 395 17.31 27.93 -6.93
C TRP A 395 18.11 27.23 -8.05
N ALA A 396 17.52 27.10 -9.23
CA ALA A 396 18.23 26.47 -10.36
C ALA A 396 19.46 27.26 -10.79
N LYS A 397 19.39 28.57 -10.79
CA LYS A 397 20.55 29.44 -11.07
C LYS A 397 21.68 29.22 -10.06
N GLU A 398 21.34 29.09 -8.79
CA GLU A 398 22.29 28.79 -7.72
C GLU A 398 22.88 27.40 -7.84
N LEU A 399 22.01 26.38 -8.05
CA LEU A 399 22.41 24.98 -8.21
C LEU A 399 23.33 24.75 -9.43
N LEU A 400 23.00 25.35 -10.56
CA LEU A 400 23.71 25.13 -11.82
C LEU A 400 24.93 26.00 -12.00
N GLY A 401 25.07 27.06 -11.21
CA GLY A 401 26.18 28.02 -11.33
C GLY A 401 26.25 28.69 -12.70
N LYS A 402 27.47 29.06 -13.12
CA LYS A 402 27.72 29.72 -14.40
C LYS A 402 27.52 28.84 -15.65
N ASP A 403 27.29 27.52 -15.48
CA ASP A 403 27.01 26.60 -16.60
C ASP A 403 25.61 26.80 -17.21
N SER A 404 24.81 27.74 -16.70
CA SER A 404 23.48 28.06 -17.21
C SER A 404 23.45 28.85 -18.53
N ALA A 405 24.60 29.19 -19.11
CA ALA A 405 24.66 30.03 -20.30
C ALA A 405 24.22 29.39 -21.63
N ALA A 406 24.04 28.05 -21.64
CA ALA A 406 23.65 27.30 -22.84
C ALA A 406 22.12 27.24 -23.12
N ALA A 407 21.27 27.83 -22.27
CA ALA A 407 19.82 27.78 -22.39
C ALA A 407 19.18 29.14 -22.78
N ARG A 408 19.93 30.10 -23.29
CA ARG A 408 19.35 31.36 -23.77
C ARG A 408 18.95 31.28 -25.24
N ARG A 409 17.89 30.57 -25.55
CA ARG A 409 17.00 30.89 -26.69
C ARG A 409 15.60 30.95 -26.08
N SER A 410 15.19 32.15 -25.71
CA SER A 410 13.83 32.46 -25.29
C SER A 410 12.90 32.42 -26.49
N PRO A 411 11.70 31.82 -26.38
CA PRO A 411 10.58 32.23 -27.21
C PRO A 411 10.05 33.58 -26.70
N GLU A 412 9.60 34.40 -27.64
CA GLU A 412 9.01 35.72 -27.45
C GLU A 412 7.99 35.76 -26.32
N GLN A 413 7.99 36.86 -25.59
CA GLN A 413 7.00 37.18 -24.55
C GLN A 413 5.59 37.15 -25.09
N PRO A 414 4.62 36.47 -24.44
CA PRO A 414 3.22 36.62 -24.81
C PRO A 414 2.74 38.03 -24.47
N ARG A 415 2.06 38.66 -25.44
CA ARG A 415 1.44 39.98 -25.34
C ARG A 415 0.54 40.08 -24.10
N LYS A 416 0.70 41.17 -23.35
CA LYS A 416 -0.21 41.55 -22.26
C LYS A 416 -1.63 41.64 -22.81
N VAL A 417 -2.48 40.75 -22.36
CA VAL A 417 -3.94 40.92 -22.51
C VAL A 417 -4.34 41.95 -21.47
N GLN A 418 -4.70 43.15 -21.93
CA GLN A 418 -5.37 44.15 -21.11
C GLN A 418 -6.74 43.60 -20.72
N ALA A 419 -6.95 43.43 -19.42
CA ALA A 419 -8.26 43.18 -18.86
C ALA A 419 -9.09 44.46 -18.98
N GLY A 420 -9.98 44.51 -19.97
CA GLY A 420 -11.08 45.46 -20.01
C GLY A 420 -12.05 45.14 -18.89
N VAL A 421 -12.01 45.91 -17.83
CA VAL A 421 -13.06 45.91 -16.82
C VAL A 421 -14.15 46.85 -17.32
N ASP A 422 -15.28 46.28 -17.70
CA ASP A 422 -16.51 47.04 -18.00
C ASP A 422 -17.20 47.37 -16.68
N PRO A 423 -17.44 48.66 -16.32
CA PRO A 423 -17.98 49.03 -15.01
C PRO A 423 -19.48 49.19 -14.92
N GLU A 424 -20.26 48.59 -15.83
CA GLU A 424 -21.72 48.69 -15.76
C GLU A 424 -22.39 47.31 -15.60
N VAL A 425 -22.46 46.78 -14.39
CA VAL A 425 -23.55 45.89 -13.91
C VAL A 425 -23.47 45.81 -12.36
N TYR A 426 -23.76 46.92 -11.69
CA TYR A 426 -24.22 46.91 -10.29
C TYR A 426 -25.09 48.16 -10.04
N ALA A 427 -26.29 48.11 -10.53
CA ALA A 427 -27.36 48.94 -9.99
C ALA A 427 -28.69 48.20 -10.19
N SER A 428 -29.40 48.07 -9.11
CA SER A 428 -30.79 47.62 -8.96
C SER A 428 -31.01 46.18 -8.47
N SER A 429 -31.21 46.10 -7.16
CA SER A 429 -32.37 45.43 -6.53
C SER A 429 -32.23 45.52 -5.00
N ASP A 430 -32.42 46.74 -4.45
CA ASP A 430 -33.09 46.92 -3.18
C ASP A 430 -34.57 47.12 -3.49
N GLU A 431 -35.38 46.18 -3.05
CA GLU A 431 -36.80 46.32 -2.66
C GLU A 431 -37.40 44.90 -2.58
N LEU A 432 -37.67 44.48 -1.37
CA LEU A 432 -38.89 43.82 -0.91
C LEU A 432 -38.59 42.90 0.27
N VAL A 433 -38.61 43.53 1.45
CA VAL A 433 -38.95 42.85 2.69
C VAL A 433 -40.31 43.34 3.10
N SER A 434 -41.24 42.44 3.18
CA SER A 434 -42.36 42.42 4.11
C SER A 434 -42.74 40.98 4.44
#